data_c570047ea18e8bab7abd3f9c9d334c18
#
_entry.id   c570047ea18e8bab7abd3f9c9d334c18
#
_cell.length_a   1.000
_cell.length_b   1.000
_cell.length_c   1.000
_cell.angle_alpha   90.00
_cell.angle_beta   90.00
_cell.angle_gamma   90.00
#
_symmetry.space_group_name_H-M   'P 1'
#
loop_
_entity.id
_entity.type
_entity.pdbx_description
1 polymer ?
#
loop_
_entity_poly.entity_id
_entity_poly.type
_entity_poly.pdbx_seq_one_letter_code
_entity_poly.pdbx_strand_id
1 'polypeptide(L)'
;MSVKRIVQGISVTGMIATVLYLGWLWHCGILTDQARMNAYIGSCGVWGYVVFLVIQVVQVVVPIIPGGISCAVGVMAFGAWKGFVLNYVGICVGSLIAFLLAKTYGRPLMFQLFDRKLIHKYDHWTGTKGRFNKLFALAIFSPVAPDDFLCYLAGTTTMRLTTFVWIILLGKPTAIAMYSTGLSLIWKFISGA
;
A
#
# COMPACT_ATOMS: atom_id res chain seq x y z
N MET A 1 3.39 26.65 -8.74
CA MET A 1 2.98 25.32 -9.24
C MET A 1 2.06 24.70 -8.21
N SER A 2 0.89 24.17 -8.61
CA SER A 2 -0.04 23.55 -7.64
C SER A 2 0.59 22.27 -7.10
N VAL A 3 0.57 22.08 -5.77
CA VAL A 3 1.05 20.84 -5.07
C VAL A 3 0.47 19.60 -5.74
N LYS A 4 -0.77 19.67 -6.22
CA LYS A 4 -1.42 18.59 -6.97
C LYS A 4 -0.64 18.18 -8.23
N ARG A 5 -0.09 19.13 -9.01
CA ARG A 5 0.71 18.82 -10.21
C ARG A 5 2.04 18.18 -9.86
N ILE A 6 2.66 18.62 -8.75
CA ILE A 6 3.91 18.03 -8.26
C ILE A 6 3.67 16.60 -7.81
N VAL A 7 2.64 16.36 -6.99
CA VAL A 7 2.29 15.02 -6.50
C VAL A 7 1.92 14.10 -7.67
N GLN A 8 1.11 14.57 -8.63
CA GLN A 8 0.79 13.79 -9.84
C GLN A 8 2.04 13.50 -10.67
N GLY A 9 2.94 14.47 -10.84
CA GLY A 9 4.20 14.25 -11.56
C GLY A 9 5.07 13.19 -10.87
N ILE A 10 5.27 13.28 -9.55
CA ILE A 10 6.00 12.28 -8.77
C ILE A 10 5.33 10.91 -8.88
N SER A 11 4.00 10.86 -8.80
CA SER A 11 3.25 9.60 -8.90
C SER A 11 3.43 8.95 -10.28
N VAL A 12 3.28 9.71 -11.36
CA VAL A 12 3.45 9.20 -12.72
C VAL A 12 4.89 8.75 -12.96
N THR A 13 5.87 9.55 -12.54
CA THR A 13 7.30 9.19 -12.68
C THR A 13 7.64 7.95 -11.87
N GLY A 14 7.15 7.86 -10.63
CA GLY A 14 7.34 6.69 -9.78
C GLY A 14 6.70 5.42 -10.37
N MET A 15 5.49 5.54 -10.94
CA MET A 15 4.83 4.43 -11.62
C MET A 15 5.60 3.98 -12.86
N ILE A 16 6.04 4.91 -13.71
CA ILE A 16 6.86 4.60 -14.90
C ILE A 16 8.16 3.92 -14.48
N ALA A 17 8.88 4.47 -13.49
CA ALA A 17 10.11 3.90 -12.99
C ALA A 17 9.90 2.47 -12.44
N THR A 18 8.80 2.23 -11.73
CA THR A 18 8.44 0.90 -11.21
C THR A 18 8.15 -0.08 -12.34
N VAL A 19 7.37 0.33 -13.35
CA VAL A 19 7.06 -0.52 -14.51
C VAL A 19 8.33 -0.86 -15.29
N LEU A 20 9.19 0.13 -15.54
CA LEU A 20 10.48 -0.08 -16.22
C LEU A 20 11.41 -1.01 -15.42
N TYR A 21 11.47 -0.83 -14.10
CA TYR A 21 12.26 -1.68 -13.22
C TYR A 21 11.75 -3.12 -13.19
N LEU A 22 10.44 -3.33 -13.09
CA LEU A 22 9.83 -4.66 -13.17
C LEU A 22 10.04 -5.30 -14.54
N GLY A 23 9.91 -4.52 -15.64
CA GLY A 23 10.21 -4.98 -16.99
C GLY A 23 11.66 -5.40 -17.17
N TRP A 24 12.59 -4.64 -16.57
CA TRP A 24 14.01 -4.99 -16.56
C TRP A 24 14.28 -6.28 -15.77
N LEU A 25 13.71 -6.43 -14.58
CA LEU A 25 13.82 -7.66 -13.78
C LEU A 25 13.25 -8.87 -14.52
N TRP A 26 12.13 -8.68 -15.24
CA TRP A 26 11.56 -9.72 -16.10
C TRP A 26 12.50 -10.09 -17.25
N HIS A 27 13.04 -9.10 -17.95
CA HIS A 27 13.97 -9.31 -19.06
C HIS A 27 15.25 -10.02 -18.61
N CYS A 28 15.74 -9.71 -17.40
CA CYS A 28 16.89 -10.41 -16.80
C CYS A 28 16.55 -11.83 -16.30
N GLY A 29 15.30 -12.27 -16.40
CA GLY A 29 14.84 -13.56 -15.91
C GLY A 29 14.84 -13.69 -14.38
N ILE A 30 15.01 -12.56 -13.66
CA ILE A 30 15.05 -12.55 -12.18
C ILE A 30 13.67 -12.87 -11.61
N LEU A 31 12.59 -12.42 -12.25
CA LEU A 31 11.22 -12.70 -11.80
C LEU A 31 10.72 -14.10 -12.21
N THR A 32 11.34 -14.73 -13.19
CA THR A 32 10.92 -16.03 -13.73
C THR A 32 11.71 -17.19 -13.16
N ASP A 33 12.90 -16.95 -12.61
CA ASP A 33 13.79 -17.96 -12.06
C ASP A 33 14.04 -17.71 -10.57
N GLN A 34 13.57 -18.64 -9.73
CA GLN A 34 13.70 -18.56 -8.26
C GLN A 34 15.16 -18.48 -7.81
N ALA A 35 16.07 -19.19 -8.50
CA ALA A 35 17.49 -19.20 -8.15
C ALA A 35 18.14 -17.82 -8.44
N ARG A 36 17.84 -17.23 -9.59
CA ARG A 36 18.30 -15.87 -9.95
C ARG A 36 17.73 -14.81 -9.01
N MET A 37 16.46 -14.96 -8.63
CA MET A 37 15.83 -14.05 -7.67
C MET A 37 16.51 -14.13 -6.29
N ASN A 38 16.76 -15.34 -5.79
CA ASN A 38 17.47 -15.52 -4.52
C ASN A 38 18.91 -14.97 -4.56
N ALA A 39 19.62 -15.17 -5.68
CA ALA A 39 20.97 -14.63 -5.88
C ALA A 39 20.94 -13.08 -5.91
N TYR A 40 19.98 -12.49 -6.61
CA TYR A 40 19.80 -11.03 -6.67
C TYR A 40 19.50 -10.43 -5.28
N ILE A 41 18.56 -11.02 -4.54
CA ILE A 41 18.25 -10.59 -3.17
C ILE A 41 19.46 -10.77 -2.26
N GLY A 42 20.19 -11.88 -2.39
CA GLY A 42 21.42 -12.13 -1.66
C GLY A 42 22.49 -11.09 -1.92
N SER A 43 22.63 -10.60 -3.16
CA SER A 43 23.57 -9.54 -3.52
C SER A 43 23.20 -8.17 -2.94
N CYS A 44 21.89 -7.89 -2.76
CA CYS A 44 21.41 -6.66 -2.13
C CYS A 44 21.58 -6.66 -0.61
N GLY A 45 21.75 -7.83 0.02
CA GLY A 45 21.91 -7.99 1.46
C GLY A 45 20.78 -7.32 2.26
N VAL A 46 21.12 -6.79 3.43
CA VAL A 46 20.16 -6.12 4.33
C VAL A 46 19.57 -4.85 3.70
N TRP A 47 20.32 -4.16 2.85
CA TRP A 47 19.86 -2.93 2.20
C TRP A 47 18.65 -3.15 1.28
N GLY A 48 18.53 -4.31 0.64
CA GLY A 48 17.36 -4.65 -0.17
C GLY A 48 16.05 -4.61 0.63
N TYR A 49 16.07 -5.11 1.88
CA TYR A 49 14.92 -5.07 2.78
C TYR A 49 14.58 -3.63 3.20
N VAL A 50 15.59 -2.84 3.53
CA VAL A 50 15.40 -1.43 3.96
C VAL A 50 14.83 -0.60 2.83
N VAL A 51 15.40 -0.69 1.63
CA VAL A 51 14.91 0.04 0.44
C VAL A 51 13.47 -0.35 0.12
N PHE A 52 13.15 -1.65 0.13
CA PHE A 52 11.79 -2.11 -0.11
C PHE A 52 10.81 -1.56 0.94
N LEU A 53 11.18 -1.59 2.23
CA LEU A 53 10.36 -1.06 3.31
C LEU A 53 10.10 0.44 3.13
N VAL A 54 11.12 1.22 2.78
CA VAL A 54 10.97 2.66 2.51
C VAL A 54 10.03 2.90 1.33
N ILE A 55 10.19 2.15 0.24
CA ILE A 55 9.28 2.24 -0.93
C ILE A 55 7.85 1.92 -0.52
N GLN A 56 7.65 0.88 0.30
CA GLN A 56 6.34 0.47 0.79
C GLN A 56 5.67 1.57 1.63
N VAL A 57 6.43 2.23 2.52
CA VAL A 57 5.93 3.36 3.31
C VAL A 57 5.58 4.54 2.40
N VAL A 58 6.47 4.90 1.49
CA VAL A 58 6.28 6.06 0.60
C VAL A 58 5.06 5.89 -0.28
N GLN A 59 4.82 4.70 -0.86
CA GLN A 59 3.67 4.48 -1.75
C GLN A 59 2.32 4.52 -1.02
N VAL A 60 2.26 4.16 0.27
CA VAL A 60 1.05 4.29 1.08
C VAL A 60 0.79 5.76 1.42
N VAL A 61 1.85 6.52 1.73
CA VAL A 61 1.75 7.96 2.04
C VAL A 61 1.43 8.76 0.77
N VAL A 62 2.06 8.42 -0.35
CA VAL A 62 1.76 9.03 -1.65
C VAL A 62 1.17 7.91 -2.52
N PRO A 63 -0.17 7.79 -2.61
CA PRO A 63 -0.82 6.67 -3.27
C PRO A 63 -0.56 6.71 -4.78
N ILE A 64 0.57 6.12 -5.19
CA ILE A 64 1.07 6.09 -6.55
C ILE A 64 0.61 4.82 -7.25
N ILE A 65 0.71 3.69 -6.55
CA ILE A 65 0.47 2.35 -7.09
C ILE A 65 -0.60 1.65 -6.24
N PRO A 66 -1.53 0.90 -6.85
CA PRO A 66 -2.45 0.07 -6.08
C PRO A 66 -1.69 -0.90 -5.15
N GLY A 67 -1.99 -0.86 -3.85
CA GLY A 67 -1.26 -1.60 -2.81
C GLY A 67 -1.16 -3.12 -3.05
N GLY A 68 -2.12 -3.71 -3.79
CA GLY A 68 -2.07 -5.12 -4.16
C GLY A 68 -0.87 -5.49 -5.05
N ILE A 69 -0.47 -4.61 -5.99
CA ILE A 69 0.67 -4.85 -6.88
C ILE A 69 1.97 -4.89 -6.08
N SER A 70 2.15 -3.94 -5.17
CA SER A 70 3.36 -3.88 -4.35
C SER A 70 3.48 -5.03 -3.36
N CYS A 71 2.34 -5.50 -2.82
CA CYS A 71 2.33 -6.71 -2.00
C CYS A 71 2.82 -7.93 -2.78
N ALA A 72 2.38 -8.07 -4.04
CA ALA A 72 2.85 -9.16 -4.90
C ALA A 72 4.36 -9.09 -5.14
N VAL A 73 4.87 -7.90 -5.49
CA VAL A 73 6.31 -7.68 -5.70
C VAL A 73 7.10 -8.06 -4.46
N GLY A 74 6.65 -7.70 -3.27
CA GLY A 74 7.30 -8.07 -2.02
C GLY A 74 7.36 -9.58 -1.81
N VAL A 75 6.26 -10.29 -2.07
CA VAL A 75 6.21 -11.76 -1.94
C VAL A 75 7.05 -12.44 -3.02
N MET A 76 7.03 -11.96 -4.25
CA MET A 76 7.85 -12.50 -5.34
C MET A 76 9.34 -12.26 -5.07
N ALA A 77 9.72 -11.08 -4.60
CA ALA A 77 11.12 -10.70 -4.36
C ALA A 77 11.72 -11.38 -3.12
N PHE A 78 11.00 -11.45 -2.02
CA PHE A 78 11.54 -11.88 -0.72
C PHE A 78 10.97 -13.22 -0.23
N GLY A 79 10.12 -13.86 -1.03
CA GLY A 79 9.39 -15.07 -0.66
C GLY A 79 8.16 -14.77 0.20
N ALA A 80 7.30 -15.78 0.33
CA ALA A 80 5.97 -15.61 0.92
C ALA A 80 6.02 -15.02 2.35
N TRP A 81 6.84 -15.57 3.23
CA TRP A 81 6.88 -15.16 4.63
C TRP A 81 7.58 -13.81 4.85
N LYS A 82 8.81 -13.66 4.32
CA LYS A 82 9.57 -12.41 4.48
C LYS A 82 8.89 -11.26 3.75
N GLY A 83 8.38 -11.50 2.53
CA GLY A 83 7.63 -10.52 1.76
C GLY A 83 6.34 -10.09 2.46
N PHE A 84 5.61 -11.04 3.07
CA PHE A 84 4.43 -10.72 3.89
C PHE A 84 4.78 -9.80 5.07
N VAL A 85 5.83 -10.14 5.85
CA VAL A 85 6.24 -9.33 7.01
C VAL A 85 6.67 -7.92 6.58
N LEU A 86 7.47 -7.80 5.52
CA LEU A 86 7.92 -6.51 4.99
C LEU A 86 6.74 -5.66 4.49
N ASN A 87 5.83 -6.25 3.73
CA ASN A 87 4.60 -5.59 3.29
C ASN A 87 3.79 -5.12 4.49
N TYR A 88 3.57 -6.01 5.47
CA TYR A 88 2.78 -5.69 6.65
C TYR A 88 3.37 -4.52 7.44
N VAL A 89 4.66 -4.58 7.76
CA VAL A 89 5.33 -3.50 8.51
C VAL A 89 5.31 -2.19 7.71
N GLY A 90 5.68 -2.22 6.44
CA GLY A 90 5.71 -1.03 5.58
C GLY A 90 4.33 -0.38 5.43
N ILE A 91 3.29 -1.19 5.18
CA ILE A 91 1.92 -0.70 5.04
C ILE A 91 1.39 -0.14 6.38
N CYS A 92 1.64 -0.81 7.51
CA CYS A 92 1.22 -0.30 8.82
C CYS A 92 1.88 1.04 9.15
N VAL A 93 3.19 1.16 8.94
CA VAL A 93 3.92 2.42 9.16
C VAL A 93 3.43 3.51 8.21
N GLY A 94 3.29 3.21 6.93
CA GLY A 94 2.75 4.15 5.93
C GLY A 94 1.33 4.62 6.26
N SER A 95 0.45 3.70 6.67
CA SER A 95 -0.93 4.02 7.09
C SER A 95 -0.96 4.92 8.33
N LEU A 96 -0.06 4.69 9.28
CA LEU A 96 0.06 5.54 10.47
C LEU A 96 0.50 6.96 10.10
N ILE A 97 1.50 7.10 9.22
CA ILE A 97 1.95 8.40 8.72
C ILE A 97 0.83 9.10 7.96
N ALA A 98 0.11 8.40 7.07
CA ALA A 98 -1.03 8.93 6.32
C ALA A 98 -2.13 9.47 7.25
N PHE A 99 -2.48 8.70 8.29
CA PHE A 99 -3.43 9.13 9.32
C PHE A 99 -2.97 10.41 10.05
N LEU A 100 -1.70 10.46 10.48
CA LEU A 100 -1.16 11.61 11.20
C LEU A 100 -1.07 12.86 10.32
N LEU A 101 -0.68 12.72 9.05
CA LEU A 101 -0.68 13.79 8.07
C LEU A 101 -2.10 14.34 7.86
N ALA A 102 -3.08 13.47 7.69
CA ALA A 102 -4.47 13.88 7.54
C ALA A 102 -5.02 14.52 8.83
N LYS A 103 -4.59 14.06 10.00
CA LYS A 103 -4.97 14.64 11.27
C LYS A 103 -4.41 16.06 11.47
N THR A 104 -3.21 16.32 10.93
CA THR A 104 -2.54 17.62 11.03
C THR A 104 -3.03 18.61 9.96
N TYR A 105 -3.10 18.16 8.70
CA TYR A 105 -3.40 19.02 7.56
C TYR A 105 -4.87 18.99 7.12
N GLY A 106 -5.64 18.03 7.61
CA GLY A 106 -7.08 17.91 7.38
C GLY A 106 -7.50 17.65 5.94
N ARG A 107 -8.73 18.02 5.63
CA ARG A 107 -9.35 17.85 4.31
C ARG A 107 -8.60 18.50 3.13
N PRO A 108 -7.94 19.67 3.27
CA PRO A 108 -7.16 20.26 2.17
C PRO A 108 -6.11 19.31 1.59
N LEU A 109 -5.44 18.52 2.44
CA LEU A 109 -4.48 17.52 1.99
C LEU A 109 -5.16 16.41 1.18
N MET A 110 -6.32 15.93 1.63
CA MET A 110 -7.08 14.90 0.89
C MET A 110 -7.49 15.36 -0.51
N PHE A 111 -7.92 16.61 -0.66
CA PHE A 111 -8.29 17.17 -1.97
C PHE A 111 -7.10 17.33 -2.93
N GLN A 112 -5.87 17.34 -2.40
CA GLN A 112 -4.66 17.37 -3.21
C GLN A 112 -4.21 15.98 -3.67
N LEU A 113 -4.40 14.96 -2.82
CA LEU A 113 -3.93 13.60 -3.06
C LEU A 113 -4.95 12.74 -3.80
N PHE A 114 -6.24 12.94 -3.53
CA PHE A 114 -7.31 12.07 -4.03
C PHE A 114 -8.31 12.81 -4.93
N ASP A 115 -9.03 12.03 -5.75
CA ASP A 115 -10.09 12.58 -6.58
C ASP A 115 -11.30 13.03 -5.73
N ARG A 116 -11.90 14.15 -6.11
CA ARG A 116 -13.09 14.68 -5.44
C ARG A 116 -14.26 13.70 -5.44
N LYS A 117 -14.43 12.92 -6.51
CA LYS A 117 -15.48 11.89 -6.59
C LYS A 117 -15.34 10.85 -5.50
N LEU A 118 -14.09 10.41 -5.22
CA LEU A 118 -13.81 9.44 -4.17
C LEU A 118 -14.12 10.03 -2.79
N ILE A 119 -13.70 11.28 -2.55
CA ILE A 119 -13.97 11.97 -1.28
C ILE A 119 -15.48 12.09 -1.05
N HIS A 120 -16.26 12.55 -2.04
CA HIS A 120 -17.71 12.69 -1.92
C HIS A 120 -18.41 11.34 -1.69
N LYS A 121 -17.92 10.25 -2.32
CA LYS A 121 -18.48 8.92 -2.14
C LYS A 121 -18.44 8.43 -0.69
N TYR A 122 -17.36 8.75 0.04
CA TYR A 122 -17.15 8.30 1.42
C TYR A 122 -17.43 9.38 2.48
N ASP A 123 -17.76 10.62 2.08
CA ASP A 123 -17.97 11.74 3.01
C ASP A 123 -19.14 11.49 3.97
N HIS A 124 -20.18 10.78 3.51
CA HIS A 124 -21.32 10.44 4.35
C HIS A 124 -20.96 9.51 5.54
N TRP A 125 -19.82 8.79 5.47
CA TRP A 125 -19.36 7.97 6.59
C TRP A 125 -18.93 8.81 7.78
N THR A 126 -18.38 10.00 7.51
CA THR A 126 -17.83 10.91 8.56
C THR A 126 -18.95 11.60 9.37
N GLY A 127 -20.15 11.75 8.81
CA GLY A 127 -21.30 12.39 9.46
C GLY A 127 -22.01 11.49 10.48
N THR A 128 -21.73 10.19 10.48
CA THR A 128 -22.47 9.21 11.31
C THR A 128 -21.72 8.99 12.63
N LYS A 129 -22.07 9.77 13.66
CA LYS A 129 -21.47 9.63 15.01
C LYS A 129 -21.51 8.18 15.49
N GLY A 130 -20.34 7.61 15.83
CA GLY A 130 -20.17 6.25 16.39
C GLY A 130 -20.16 5.10 15.37
N ARG A 131 -20.63 5.29 14.15
CA ARG A 131 -20.60 4.22 13.12
C ARG A 131 -19.32 4.23 12.29
N PHE A 132 -18.64 5.36 12.18
CA PHE A 132 -17.43 5.49 11.35
C PHE A 132 -16.36 4.44 11.71
N ASN A 133 -16.07 4.25 12.99
CA ASN A 133 -15.05 3.27 13.42
C ASN A 133 -15.38 1.84 12.99
N LYS A 134 -16.67 1.46 13.04
CA LYS A 134 -17.12 0.13 12.60
C LYS A 134 -17.04 -0.03 11.08
N LEU A 135 -17.47 1.00 10.33
CA LEU A 135 -17.39 1.01 8.87
C LEU A 135 -15.94 1.00 8.39
N PHE A 136 -15.08 1.78 9.04
CA PHE A 136 -13.66 1.81 8.77
C PHE A 136 -13.01 0.44 9.03
N ALA A 137 -13.28 -0.18 10.19
CA ALA A 137 -12.77 -1.50 10.51
C ALA A 137 -13.21 -2.53 9.45
N LEU A 138 -14.51 -2.58 9.13
CA LEU A 138 -15.03 -3.50 8.12
C LEU A 138 -14.37 -3.30 6.76
N ALA A 139 -14.16 -2.03 6.35
CA ALA A 139 -13.54 -1.70 5.08
C ALA A 139 -12.06 -2.10 5.03
N ILE A 140 -11.30 -1.91 6.13
CA ILE A 140 -9.88 -2.32 6.20
C ILE A 140 -9.71 -3.85 6.11
N PHE A 141 -10.68 -4.62 6.60
CA PHE A 141 -10.69 -6.08 6.40
C PHE A 141 -10.99 -6.50 4.96
N SER A 142 -11.64 -5.62 4.18
CA SER A 142 -12.01 -5.91 2.79
C SER A 142 -10.86 -5.58 1.83
N PRO A 143 -10.41 -6.54 0.99
CA PRO A 143 -9.34 -6.28 0.02
C PRO A 143 -9.77 -5.34 -1.12
N VAL A 144 -11.06 -5.05 -1.28
CA VAL A 144 -11.58 -4.22 -2.38
C VAL A 144 -11.65 -2.74 -2.01
N ALA A 145 -11.59 -2.41 -0.71
CA ALA A 145 -11.71 -1.03 -0.27
C ALA A 145 -10.42 -0.24 -0.58
N PRO A 146 -10.54 1.08 -0.92
CA PRO A 146 -9.39 1.96 -1.11
C PRO A 146 -8.78 2.31 0.26
N ASP A 147 -8.04 1.36 0.82
CA ASP A 147 -7.60 1.38 2.21
C ASP A 147 -6.64 2.54 2.53
N ASP A 148 -5.75 2.93 1.62
CA ASP A 148 -4.87 4.09 1.79
C ASP A 148 -5.69 5.39 1.89
N PHE A 149 -6.70 5.56 1.02
CA PHE A 149 -7.63 6.68 1.11
C PHE A 149 -8.38 6.68 2.45
N LEU A 150 -8.84 5.52 2.91
CA LEU A 150 -9.57 5.40 4.17
C LEU A 150 -8.71 5.75 5.39
N CYS A 151 -7.40 5.48 5.35
CA CYS A 151 -6.46 5.91 6.39
C CYS A 151 -6.38 7.44 6.50
N TYR A 152 -6.32 8.13 5.35
CA TYR A 152 -6.41 9.60 5.32
C TYR A 152 -7.77 10.09 5.81
N LEU A 153 -8.87 9.49 5.35
CA LEU A 153 -10.21 9.85 5.78
C LEU A 153 -10.36 9.72 7.30
N ALA A 154 -9.88 8.63 7.88
CA ALA A 154 -9.90 8.39 9.33
C ALA A 154 -9.16 9.50 10.10
N GLY A 155 -8.02 9.97 9.58
CA GLY A 155 -7.26 11.08 10.16
C GLY A 155 -8.05 12.40 10.22
N THR A 156 -8.95 12.65 9.27
CA THR A 156 -9.80 13.88 9.28
C THR A 156 -11.00 13.77 10.23
N THR A 157 -11.21 12.62 10.86
CA THR A 157 -12.31 12.39 11.81
C THR A 157 -11.87 12.57 13.27
N THR A 158 -12.81 12.36 14.19
CA THR A 158 -12.56 12.35 15.63
C THR A 158 -11.99 11.01 16.14
N MET A 159 -11.58 10.09 15.23
CA MET A 159 -11.00 8.79 15.60
C MET A 159 -9.73 8.99 16.42
N ARG A 160 -9.62 8.21 17.52
CA ARG A 160 -8.41 8.19 18.35
C ARG A 160 -7.32 7.39 17.66
N LEU A 161 -6.08 7.84 17.80
CA LEU A 161 -4.91 7.15 17.23
C LEU A 161 -4.83 5.66 17.68
N THR A 162 -5.10 5.39 18.95
CA THR A 162 -5.10 4.04 19.49
C THR A 162 -6.12 3.12 18.80
N THR A 163 -7.33 3.63 18.57
CA THR A 163 -8.37 2.89 17.84
C THR A 163 -7.94 2.61 16.41
N PHE A 164 -7.37 3.61 15.73
CA PHE A 164 -6.85 3.46 14.37
C PHE A 164 -5.76 2.38 14.30
N VAL A 165 -4.76 2.45 15.20
CA VAL A 165 -3.64 1.49 15.24
C VAL A 165 -4.15 0.06 15.42
N TRP A 166 -5.06 -0.19 16.36
CA TRP A 166 -5.62 -1.54 16.56
C TRP A 166 -6.36 -2.06 15.33
N ILE A 167 -7.15 -1.21 14.67
CA ILE A 167 -7.87 -1.62 13.45
C ILE A 167 -6.89 -1.96 12.33
N ILE A 168 -5.83 -1.16 12.14
CA ILE A 168 -4.81 -1.42 11.12
C ILE A 168 -4.04 -2.71 11.44
N LEU A 169 -3.56 -2.88 12.67
CA LEU A 169 -2.78 -4.07 13.05
C LEU A 169 -3.59 -5.36 12.89
N LEU A 170 -4.88 -5.34 13.18
CA LEU A 170 -5.72 -6.54 13.09
C LEU A 170 -6.33 -6.75 11.70
N GLY A 171 -6.62 -5.67 10.96
CA GLY A 171 -7.29 -5.74 9.67
C GLY A 171 -6.35 -5.96 8.49
N LYS A 172 -5.18 -5.32 8.48
CA LYS A 172 -4.22 -5.40 7.36
C LYS A 172 -3.66 -6.82 7.10
N PRO A 173 -3.37 -7.67 8.09
CA PRO A 173 -2.85 -9.01 7.82
C PRO A 173 -3.75 -9.83 6.92
N THR A 174 -5.08 -9.74 7.11
CA THR A 174 -6.05 -10.48 6.30
C THR A 174 -6.07 -10.01 4.86
N ALA A 175 -6.12 -8.70 4.62
CA ALA A 175 -6.10 -8.12 3.29
C ALA A 175 -4.78 -8.43 2.56
N ILE A 176 -3.62 -8.27 3.23
CA ILE A 176 -2.30 -8.56 2.66
C ILE A 176 -2.16 -10.05 2.33
N ALA A 177 -2.63 -10.96 3.21
CA ALA A 177 -2.62 -12.39 2.96
C ALA A 177 -3.48 -12.75 1.72
N MET A 178 -4.65 -12.16 1.58
CA MET A 178 -5.51 -12.36 0.41
C MET A 178 -4.86 -11.86 -0.88
N TYR A 179 -4.23 -10.70 -0.89
CA TYR A 179 -3.47 -10.21 -2.06
C TYR A 179 -2.29 -11.11 -2.38
N SER A 180 -1.51 -11.49 -1.37
CA SER A 180 -0.31 -12.31 -1.55
C SER A 180 -0.63 -13.71 -2.07
N THR A 181 -1.67 -14.36 -1.53
CA THR A 181 -2.11 -15.68 -1.98
C THR A 181 -2.83 -15.62 -3.32
N GLY A 182 -3.71 -14.65 -3.53
CA GLY A 182 -4.45 -14.49 -4.78
C GLY A 182 -3.52 -14.28 -5.97
N LEU A 183 -2.55 -13.36 -5.83
CA LEU A 183 -1.58 -13.11 -6.91
C LEU A 183 -0.59 -14.25 -7.12
N SER A 184 -0.19 -14.97 -6.07
CA SER A 184 0.67 -16.15 -6.22
C SER A 184 -0.03 -17.29 -6.95
N LEU A 185 -1.34 -17.47 -6.74
CA LEU A 185 -2.15 -18.45 -7.48
C LEU A 185 -2.30 -18.06 -8.95
N ILE A 186 -2.61 -16.79 -9.23
CA ILE A 186 -2.69 -16.27 -10.59
C ILE A 186 -1.35 -16.45 -11.32
N TRP A 187 -0.25 -16.14 -10.63
CA TRP A 187 1.09 -16.31 -11.19
C TRP A 187 1.41 -17.77 -11.55
N LYS A 188 1.13 -18.71 -10.63
CA LYS A 188 1.30 -20.16 -10.90
C LYS A 188 0.46 -20.60 -12.10
N PHE A 189 -0.77 -20.12 -12.22
CA PHE A 189 -1.64 -20.45 -13.33
C PHE A 189 -1.12 -19.94 -14.68
N ILE A 190 -0.52 -18.72 -14.71
CA ILE A 190 0.04 -18.12 -15.92
C ILE A 190 1.40 -18.73 -16.29
N SER A 191 2.24 -19.05 -15.29
CA SER A 191 3.59 -19.60 -15.50
C SER A 191 3.59 -21.11 -15.78
N GLY A 192 2.46 -21.79 -15.63
CA GLY A 192 2.34 -23.23 -15.86
C GLY A 192 3.10 -24.09 -14.83
N ALA A 193 3.42 -23.52 -13.66
CA ALA A 193 4.17 -24.17 -12.59
C ALA A 193 3.23 -24.69 -11.49
#